data_414611baa308f7e4e467c9c9ede00575
#
_entry.id   414611baa308f7e4e467c9c9ede00575
#
_cell.length_a   1.000
_cell.length_b   1.000
_cell.length_c   1.000
_cell.angle_alpha   90.00
_cell.angle_beta   90.00
_cell.angle_gamma   90.00
#
_symmetry.space_group_name_H-M   'P 1'
#
loop_
_entity.id
_entity.type
_entity.pdbx_description
1 polymer ?
#
loop_
_entity_poly.entity_id
_entity_poly.type
_entity_poly.pdbx_seq_one_letter_code
_entity_poly.pdbx_strand_id
1 'polypeptide(L)'
;RRSSDLMNRLTDKSTDFNPELTVKDDMTALREIAGRLSRHPEVESVCISQNSIPYNEGCSGASFRFPDNDTVWISTMDRWTTPEYYKVFRFRNIDGSGHESLVKALEKNTIIVPVDVADYYPDATFHGKDLLGKEVRMSDTNFRIAALTEPVRYDHYNIAGKPFTGTYIGTYLSDEQMETVENVAYLELSLRVREGVDDGFVERLMNDADRIYQVGNVYILDVTPLSKVRTASEIDNDNELRTQFCILFFLLLNIFLGVIGTFWFRTQQRRGEVALRMAMGANRKNIFYRLITEGLLLLSMSALPAVLIAFNIGYTELVDISQMAFTVPRFLIAILLTYLLMAIMIILGVLYPALQSMKVQPAEALRDE
;
A
#
# COMPACT_ATOMS: atom_id res chain seq x y z
N ARG A 1 -12.90 7.87 -11.13
CA ARG A 1 -12.97 9.36 -11.14
C ARG A 1 -11.96 9.87 -10.14
N ARG A 2 -11.09 10.77 -10.54
CA ARG A 2 -10.04 11.35 -9.69
C ARG A 2 -10.69 12.20 -8.61
N SER A 3 -10.13 12.18 -7.40
CA SER A 3 -10.60 13.02 -6.28
C SER A 3 -10.48 14.54 -6.54
N SER A 4 -9.77 14.93 -7.61
CA SER A 4 -9.66 16.31 -8.08
C SER A 4 -10.96 16.89 -8.65
N ASP A 5 -12.00 16.09 -8.85
CA ASP A 5 -13.26 16.53 -9.46
C ASP A 5 -14.30 16.99 -8.43
N LEU A 6 -13.91 17.18 -7.15
CA LEU A 6 -14.84 17.59 -6.08
C LEU A 6 -15.32 19.03 -6.23
N MET A 7 -14.45 19.91 -6.74
CA MET A 7 -14.79 21.29 -7.04
C MET A 7 -14.70 21.51 -8.55
N ASN A 8 -15.62 22.27 -9.09
CA ASN A 8 -15.62 22.58 -10.50
C ASN A 8 -16.05 24.03 -10.74
N ARG A 9 -15.74 24.51 -11.94
CA ARG A 9 -16.15 25.80 -12.45
C ARG A 9 -17.29 25.62 -13.44
N LEU A 10 -18.32 26.44 -13.34
CA LEU A 10 -19.39 26.54 -14.33
C LEU A 10 -18.77 26.88 -15.70
N THR A 11 -19.34 26.32 -16.75
CA THR A 11 -18.92 26.61 -18.13
C THR A 11 -19.94 27.55 -18.79
N ASP A 12 -19.57 28.11 -19.92
CA ASP A 12 -20.39 28.96 -20.78
C ASP A 12 -21.72 28.32 -21.24
N LYS A 13 -21.87 27.00 -21.03
CA LYS A 13 -23.12 26.27 -21.28
C LYS A 13 -24.09 26.28 -20.11
N SER A 14 -23.66 26.73 -18.95
CA SER A 14 -24.53 26.84 -17.76
C SER A 14 -25.28 28.18 -17.77
N THR A 15 -26.55 28.16 -17.39
CA THR A 15 -27.37 29.37 -17.28
C THR A 15 -26.87 30.33 -16.20
N ASP A 16 -26.16 29.82 -15.21
CA ASP A 16 -25.67 30.56 -14.04
C ASP A 16 -24.22 31.02 -14.21
N PHE A 17 -23.61 30.74 -15.37
CA PHE A 17 -22.23 31.14 -15.67
C PHE A 17 -22.13 32.67 -15.84
N ASN A 18 -21.22 33.28 -15.09
CA ASN A 18 -20.87 34.68 -15.22
C ASN A 18 -19.51 34.85 -15.91
N PRO A 19 -19.45 35.32 -17.16
CA PRO A 19 -18.20 35.49 -17.92
C PRO A 19 -17.31 36.62 -17.40
N GLU A 20 -17.81 37.52 -16.55
CA GLU A 20 -17.03 38.61 -16.00
C GLU A 20 -16.10 38.18 -14.84
N LEU A 21 -16.35 37.00 -14.25
CA LEU A 21 -15.55 36.48 -13.13
C LEU A 21 -14.23 35.89 -13.63
N THR A 22 -13.17 36.30 -13.00
CA THR A 22 -11.79 35.89 -13.29
C THR A 22 -11.39 34.67 -12.45
N VAL A 23 -10.21 34.05 -12.75
CA VAL A 23 -9.64 33.00 -11.92
C VAL A 23 -9.42 33.46 -10.48
N LYS A 24 -9.08 34.72 -10.28
CA LYS A 24 -8.91 35.29 -8.92
C LYS A 24 -10.22 35.32 -8.13
N ASP A 25 -11.33 35.60 -8.81
CA ASP A 25 -12.66 35.53 -8.20
C ASP A 25 -13.03 34.08 -7.87
N ASP A 26 -12.68 33.13 -8.70
CA ASP A 26 -12.88 31.70 -8.45
C ASP A 26 -12.07 31.23 -7.21
N MET A 27 -10.83 31.72 -7.02
CA MET A 27 -10.05 31.40 -5.81
C MET A 27 -10.64 32.01 -4.54
N THR A 28 -11.22 33.21 -4.67
CA THR A 28 -11.95 33.86 -3.57
C THR A 28 -13.21 33.08 -3.23
N ALA A 29 -13.95 32.62 -4.25
CA ALA A 29 -15.13 31.78 -4.10
C ALA A 29 -14.81 30.43 -3.41
N LEU A 30 -13.68 29.78 -3.79
CA LEU A 30 -13.23 28.56 -3.15
C LEU A 30 -12.96 28.76 -1.65
N ARG A 31 -12.29 29.85 -1.27
CA ARG A 31 -12.05 30.17 0.15
C ARG A 31 -13.35 30.42 0.90
N GLU A 32 -14.31 31.09 0.25
CA GLU A 32 -15.62 31.32 0.86
C GLU A 32 -16.37 30.02 1.08
N ILE A 33 -16.36 29.09 0.12
CA ILE A 33 -16.94 27.74 0.26
C ILE A 33 -16.24 26.98 1.39
N ALA A 34 -14.91 26.98 1.45
CA ALA A 34 -14.14 26.37 2.54
C ALA A 34 -14.53 26.96 3.90
N GLY A 35 -14.68 28.29 3.97
CA GLY A 35 -15.15 29.00 5.16
C GLY A 35 -16.57 28.67 5.57
N ARG A 36 -17.48 28.44 4.62
CA ARG A 36 -18.86 27.98 4.89
C ARG A 36 -18.85 26.54 5.43
N LEU A 37 -18.05 25.65 4.83
CA LEU A 37 -17.88 24.27 5.27
C LEU A 37 -17.27 24.18 6.68
N SER A 38 -16.29 25.02 7.00
CA SER A 38 -15.67 25.04 8.34
C SER A 38 -16.61 25.46 9.45
N ARG A 39 -17.69 26.17 9.11
CA ARG A 39 -18.77 26.56 10.04
C ARG A 39 -19.90 25.53 10.13
N HIS A 40 -19.88 24.49 9.28
CA HIS A 40 -20.89 23.44 9.33
C HIS A 40 -20.76 22.64 10.65
N PRO A 41 -21.87 22.40 11.38
CA PRO A 41 -21.83 21.80 12.72
C PRO A 41 -21.25 20.39 12.76
N GLU A 42 -21.38 19.62 11.69
CA GLU A 42 -20.87 18.26 11.56
C GLU A 42 -19.42 18.21 11.08
N VAL A 43 -18.82 19.33 10.66
CA VAL A 43 -17.44 19.39 10.16
C VAL A 43 -16.48 19.74 11.29
N GLU A 44 -15.40 19.02 11.40
CA GLU A 44 -14.32 19.25 12.38
C GLU A 44 -13.24 20.17 11.82
N SER A 45 -12.83 19.97 10.56
CA SER A 45 -11.76 20.72 9.92
C SER A 45 -11.89 20.66 8.40
N VAL A 46 -11.42 21.71 7.73
CA VAL A 46 -11.39 21.84 6.26
C VAL A 46 -10.02 22.34 5.85
N CYS A 47 -9.48 21.82 4.76
CA CYS A 47 -8.22 22.30 4.17
C CYS A 47 -8.36 22.44 2.66
N ILE A 48 -7.56 23.35 2.10
CA ILE A 48 -7.33 23.48 0.66
C ILE A 48 -5.92 22.96 0.38
N SER A 49 -5.77 22.18 -0.67
CA SER A 49 -4.49 21.62 -1.06
C SER A 49 -4.37 21.47 -2.58
N GLN A 50 -3.16 21.16 -3.03
CA GLN A 50 -2.85 20.82 -4.42
C GLN A 50 -1.99 19.57 -4.45
N ASN A 51 -2.39 18.55 -5.20
CA ASN A 51 -1.71 17.26 -5.33
C ASN A 51 -1.45 16.56 -3.98
N SER A 52 -2.33 16.73 -2.99
CA SER A 52 -2.02 16.38 -1.59
C SER A 52 -2.95 15.36 -0.98
N ILE A 53 -4.10 15.05 -1.63
CA ILE A 53 -5.02 14.03 -1.14
C ILE A 53 -4.32 12.67 -1.17
N PRO A 54 -4.31 11.91 -0.07
CA PRO A 54 -3.82 10.54 -0.05
C PRO A 54 -4.54 9.68 -1.10
N TYR A 55 -3.83 8.73 -1.71
CA TYR A 55 -4.37 7.81 -2.73
C TYR A 55 -4.78 8.49 -4.04
N ASN A 56 -4.43 9.76 -4.25
CA ASN A 56 -4.63 10.43 -5.52
C ASN A 56 -3.45 10.13 -6.45
N GLU A 57 -3.70 9.58 -7.63
CA GLU A 57 -2.66 9.32 -8.64
C GLU A 57 -2.02 10.60 -9.19
N GLY A 58 -2.67 11.75 -9.02
CA GLY A 58 -2.11 13.05 -9.32
C GLY A 58 -1.06 13.41 -8.26
N CYS A 59 0.22 13.23 -8.56
CA CYS A 59 1.31 13.70 -7.71
C CYS A 59 2.21 14.67 -8.49
N SER A 60 2.70 15.67 -7.79
CA SER A 60 3.82 16.51 -8.25
C SER A 60 5.08 16.03 -7.53
N GLY A 61 6.20 16.00 -8.24
CA GLY A 61 7.49 15.70 -7.65
C GLY A 61 8.24 16.98 -7.32
N ALA A 62 8.89 17.01 -6.17
CA ALA A 62 9.85 18.02 -5.81
C ALA A 62 11.15 17.38 -5.34
N SER A 63 12.23 18.11 -5.48
CA SER A 63 13.52 17.72 -4.94
C SER A 63 14.12 18.88 -4.17
N PHE A 64 14.73 18.58 -3.05
CA PHE A 64 15.46 19.56 -2.28
C PHE A 64 16.89 19.10 -2.00
N ARG A 65 17.74 20.03 -1.64
CA ARG A 65 19.12 19.78 -1.24
C ARG A 65 19.50 20.67 -0.07
N PHE A 66 20.51 20.25 0.67
CA PHE A 66 21.07 21.07 1.72
C PHE A 66 22.10 22.06 1.12
N PRO A 67 22.17 23.31 1.61
CA PRO A 67 23.15 24.29 1.12
C PRO A 67 24.60 23.83 1.22
N ASP A 68 24.91 22.99 2.23
CA ASP A 68 26.23 22.44 2.48
C ASP A 68 26.61 21.26 1.57
N ASN A 69 25.63 20.71 0.82
CA ASN A 69 25.82 19.56 -0.07
C ASN A 69 24.95 19.68 -1.32
N ASP A 70 25.48 20.36 -2.31
CA ASP A 70 24.78 20.61 -3.59
C ASP A 70 24.67 19.38 -4.49
N THR A 71 25.33 18.27 -4.14
CA THR A 71 25.40 17.08 -5.00
C THR A 71 24.28 16.09 -4.77
N VAL A 72 23.72 16.08 -3.55
CA VAL A 72 22.67 15.12 -3.16
C VAL A 72 21.30 15.78 -3.24
N TRP A 73 20.48 15.30 -4.16
CA TRP A 73 19.09 15.72 -4.33
C TRP A 73 18.15 14.70 -3.70
N ILE A 74 17.37 15.14 -2.74
CA ILE A 74 16.35 14.31 -2.08
C ILE A 74 15.03 14.50 -2.81
N SER A 75 14.59 13.46 -3.54
CA SER A 75 13.38 13.49 -4.34
C SER A 75 12.17 13.00 -3.54
N THR A 76 11.09 13.74 -3.58
CA THR A 76 9.88 13.53 -2.77
C THR A 76 8.63 13.86 -3.57
N MET A 77 7.46 13.52 -3.04
CA MET A 77 6.20 14.11 -3.48
C MET A 77 6.09 15.53 -2.94
N ASP A 78 5.62 16.46 -3.79
CA ASP A 78 5.32 17.82 -3.40
C ASP A 78 3.83 17.96 -3.05
N ARG A 79 3.55 18.49 -1.86
CA ARG A 79 2.21 18.71 -1.32
C ARG A 79 2.05 20.15 -0.88
N TRP A 80 1.36 20.92 -1.68
CA TRP A 80 1.00 22.29 -1.34
C TRP A 80 -0.29 22.31 -0.53
N THR A 81 -0.24 22.78 0.72
CA THR A 81 -1.38 22.65 1.64
C THR A 81 -1.58 23.87 2.51
N THR A 82 -2.84 24.13 2.89
CA THR A 82 -3.10 24.98 4.06
C THR A 82 -2.77 24.21 5.35
N PRO A 83 -2.44 24.91 6.46
CA PRO A 83 -2.01 24.26 7.71
C PRO A 83 -2.99 23.23 8.26
N GLU A 84 -4.29 23.43 8.05
CA GLU A 84 -5.37 22.54 8.50
C GLU A 84 -5.30 21.14 7.87
N TYR A 85 -4.54 20.96 6.81
CA TYR A 85 -4.27 19.66 6.18
C TYR A 85 -3.79 18.62 7.20
N TYR A 86 -2.87 19.01 8.08
CA TYR A 86 -2.35 18.11 9.11
C TYR A 86 -3.40 17.69 10.12
N LYS A 87 -4.40 18.55 10.36
CA LYS A 87 -5.56 18.24 11.21
C LYS A 87 -6.57 17.35 10.49
N VAL A 88 -6.89 17.65 9.22
CA VAL A 88 -7.83 16.85 8.40
C VAL A 88 -7.35 15.41 8.30
N PHE A 89 -6.07 15.18 8.01
CA PHE A 89 -5.50 13.85 7.83
C PHE A 89 -4.86 13.25 9.09
N ARG A 90 -4.90 13.97 10.22
CA ARG A 90 -4.39 13.52 11.53
C ARG A 90 -2.94 13.06 11.51
N PHE A 91 -2.06 13.80 10.85
CA PHE A 91 -0.64 13.55 10.89
C PHE A 91 -0.10 13.66 12.33
N ARG A 92 0.93 12.90 12.64
CA ARG A 92 1.60 12.92 13.95
C ARG A 92 2.97 13.53 13.84
N ASN A 93 3.26 14.42 14.78
CA ASN A 93 4.61 14.93 14.98
C ASN A 93 5.45 13.88 15.69
N ILE A 94 6.75 13.78 15.35
CA ILE A 94 7.69 12.84 15.97
C ILE A 94 7.91 13.07 17.48
N ASP A 95 7.59 14.25 17.98
CA ASP A 95 7.68 14.61 19.40
C ASP A 95 6.47 14.17 20.22
N GLY A 96 5.45 13.59 19.57
CA GLY A 96 4.21 13.17 20.20
C GLY A 96 3.19 14.28 20.46
N SER A 97 3.47 15.54 20.05
CA SER A 97 2.58 16.70 20.29
C SER A 97 1.32 16.71 19.41
N GLY A 98 1.16 15.72 18.54
CA GLY A 98 0.00 15.59 17.66
C GLY A 98 0.01 16.57 16.48
N HIS A 99 -1.13 16.69 15.80
CA HIS A 99 -1.25 17.48 14.58
C HIS A 99 -1.29 19.00 14.82
N GLU A 100 -1.69 19.47 15.99
CA GLU A 100 -1.81 20.89 16.30
C GLU A 100 -0.44 21.62 16.24
N SER A 101 0.65 20.94 16.59
CA SER A 101 2.00 21.49 16.47
C SER A 101 2.42 21.63 15.00
N LEU A 102 2.02 20.70 14.14
CA LEU A 102 2.28 20.75 12.70
C LEU A 102 1.51 21.90 12.04
N VAL A 103 0.24 22.09 12.41
CA VAL A 103 -0.58 23.22 11.94
C VAL A 103 0.10 24.56 12.24
N LYS A 104 0.67 24.71 13.44
CA LYS A 104 1.38 25.94 13.84
C LYS A 104 2.75 26.11 13.18
N ALA A 105 3.38 25.01 12.77
CA ALA A 105 4.72 25.03 12.19
C ALA A 105 4.73 25.35 10.68
N LEU A 106 3.62 25.11 9.99
CA LEU A 106 3.53 25.36 8.55
C LEU A 106 3.21 26.84 8.28
N GLU A 107 4.20 27.57 7.85
CA GLU A 107 4.12 28.99 7.51
C GLU A 107 4.82 29.28 6.17
N LYS A 108 4.75 30.52 5.69
CA LYS A 108 5.46 30.94 4.47
C LYS A 108 6.97 30.67 4.61
N ASN A 109 7.59 30.06 3.59
CA ASN A 109 9.00 29.64 3.55
C ASN A 109 9.38 28.56 4.58
N THR A 110 8.41 27.83 5.11
CA THR A 110 8.68 26.62 5.88
C THR A 110 8.14 25.39 5.18
N ILE A 111 8.76 24.26 5.50
CA ILE A 111 8.31 22.94 5.04
C ILE A 111 8.21 21.98 6.20
N ILE A 112 7.35 20.98 6.04
CA ILE A 112 7.23 19.84 6.93
C ILE A 112 7.56 18.58 6.13
N VAL A 113 8.42 17.74 6.68
CA VAL A 113 8.85 16.49 6.04
C VAL A 113 8.74 15.31 7.00
N PRO A 114 8.60 14.07 6.52
CA PRO A 114 8.72 12.90 7.39
C PRO A 114 10.16 12.75 7.89
N VAL A 115 10.31 12.15 9.07
CA VAL A 115 11.63 11.97 9.72
C VAL A 115 12.58 11.09 8.90
N ASP A 116 12.04 10.21 8.06
CA ASP A 116 12.75 9.27 7.19
C ASP A 116 13.00 9.76 5.76
N VAL A 117 12.73 11.06 5.49
CA VAL A 117 12.80 11.63 4.13
C VAL A 117 14.18 11.49 3.47
N ALA A 118 15.25 11.47 4.24
CA ALA A 118 16.62 11.34 3.76
C ALA A 118 17.20 9.92 3.87
N ASP A 119 16.48 8.96 4.44
CA ASP A 119 17.03 7.61 4.74
C ASP A 119 17.44 6.82 3.49
N TYR A 120 16.81 7.11 2.36
CA TYR A 120 17.19 6.51 1.07
C TYR A 120 18.46 7.12 0.45
N TYR A 121 18.96 8.20 1.01
CA TYR A 121 20.10 8.98 0.51
C TYR A 121 21.23 8.99 1.55
N PRO A 122 22.08 7.94 1.62
CA PRO A 122 23.09 7.80 2.66
C PRO A 122 24.12 8.93 2.67
N ASP A 123 24.32 9.60 1.53
CA ASP A 123 25.25 10.72 1.39
C ASP A 123 24.61 12.08 1.70
N ALA A 124 23.35 12.11 2.15
CA ALA A 124 22.70 13.34 2.61
C ALA A 124 23.37 13.86 3.89
N THR A 125 23.45 15.19 4.03
CA THR A 125 24.16 15.82 5.15
C THR A 125 23.48 15.60 6.50
N PHE A 126 22.14 15.52 6.51
CA PHE A 126 21.34 15.39 7.74
C PHE A 126 20.31 14.27 7.57
N HIS A 127 20.08 13.53 8.66
CA HIS A 127 19.13 12.44 8.74
C HIS A 127 18.29 12.49 10.01
N GLY A 128 17.14 11.84 10.00
CA GLY A 128 16.32 11.66 11.18
C GLY A 128 15.94 12.98 11.83
N LYS A 129 16.12 13.06 13.15
CA LYS A 129 15.76 14.25 13.94
C LYS A 129 16.65 15.47 13.67
N ASP A 130 17.85 15.26 13.14
CA ASP A 130 18.79 16.34 12.83
C ASP A 130 18.34 17.22 11.66
N LEU A 131 17.33 16.78 10.92
CA LEU A 131 16.67 17.55 9.87
C LEU A 131 15.94 18.79 10.42
N LEU A 132 15.46 18.74 11.68
CA LEU A 132 14.67 19.82 12.26
C LEU A 132 15.43 21.13 12.33
N GLY A 133 14.82 22.20 11.84
CA GLY A 133 15.39 23.54 11.83
C GLY A 133 16.41 23.82 10.72
N LYS A 134 16.76 22.81 9.91
CA LYS A 134 17.72 22.99 8.80
C LYS A 134 17.11 23.78 7.65
N GLU A 135 17.98 24.53 6.98
CA GLU A 135 17.66 25.17 5.72
C GLU A 135 17.88 24.20 4.57
N VAL A 136 16.96 24.24 3.61
CA VAL A 136 17.01 23.47 2.37
C VAL A 136 16.68 24.37 1.19
N ARG A 137 17.19 24.01 0.04
CA ARG A 137 16.93 24.72 -1.21
C ARG A 137 16.08 23.84 -2.14
N MET A 138 14.92 24.37 -2.53
CA MET A 138 14.05 23.81 -3.56
C MET A 138 14.03 24.80 -4.73
N SER A 139 14.46 24.36 -5.91
CA SER A 139 14.64 25.24 -7.05
C SER A 139 15.50 26.47 -6.65
N ASP A 140 14.95 27.65 -6.74
CA ASP A 140 15.64 28.91 -6.38
C ASP A 140 15.19 29.51 -5.04
N THR A 141 14.36 28.78 -4.28
CA THR A 141 13.81 29.26 -3.00
C THR A 141 14.40 28.48 -1.82
N ASN A 142 14.75 29.21 -0.77
CA ASN A 142 15.18 28.59 0.48
C ASN A 142 13.98 28.40 1.40
N PHE A 143 13.93 27.23 2.00
CA PHE A 143 12.92 26.83 2.99
C PHE A 143 13.62 26.37 4.26
N ARG A 144 12.90 26.46 5.39
CA ARG A 144 13.34 25.88 6.66
C ARG A 144 12.44 24.69 7.00
N ILE A 145 13.04 23.58 7.40
CA ILE A 145 12.30 22.43 7.94
C ILE A 145 11.79 22.81 9.34
N ALA A 146 10.50 23.12 9.45
CA ALA A 146 9.90 23.64 10.67
C ALA A 146 9.37 22.54 11.60
N ALA A 147 9.01 21.38 11.06
CA ALA A 147 8.56 20.24 11.85
C ALA A 147 8.82 18.92 11.09
N LEU A 148 8.81 17.83 11.85
CA LEU A 148 8.97 16.48 11.30
C LEU A 148 7.75 15.64 11.65
N THR A 149 7.23 14.90 10.66
CA THR A 149 6.18 13.90 10.91
C THR A 149 6.77 12.50 11.13
N GLU A 150 5.98 11.62 11.75
CA GLU A 150 6.23 10.19 11.67
C GLU A 150 6.32 9.75 10.20
N PRO A 151 6.98 8.61 9.89
CA PRO A 151 7.03 8.06 8.53
C PRO A 151 5.62 7.92 7.95
N VAL A 152 5.45 8.40 6.72
CA VAL A 152 4.16 8.38 6.03
C VAL A 152 4.31 7.59 4.73
N ARG A 153 3.38 6.68 4.48
CA ARG A 153 3.28 5.95 3.21
C ARG A 153 2.20 6.57 2.34
N TYR A 154 2.42 6.55 1.04
CA TYR A 154 1.39 6.94 0.09
C TYR A 154 0.20 5.98 0.13
N ASP A 155 0.49 4.68 0.17
CA ASP A 155 -0.47 3.58 0.29
C ASP A 155 0.16 2.41 1.07
N HIS A 156 -0.51 1.27 1.16
CA HIS A 156 0.02 0.11 1.88
C HIS A 156 1.14 -0.62 1.11
N TYR A 157 1.22 -0.47 -0.21
CA TYR A 157 2.12 -1.20 -1.07
C TYR A 157 3.48 -0.52 -1.20
N ASN A 158 3.59 0.75 -0.79
CA ASN A 158 4.83 1.51 -0.85
C ASN A 158 5.60 1.47 0.47
N ILE A 159 6.93 1.42 0.36
CA ILE A 159 7.84 1.47 1.51
C ILE A 159 8.00 2.92 1.97
N ALA A 160 7.90 3.18 3.27
CA ALA A 160 8.20 4.49 3.84
C ALA A 160 9.67 4.86 3.55
N GLY A 161 9.93 6.16 3.34
CA GLY A 161 11.25 6.69 3.02
C GLY A 161 11.68 6.53 1.55
N LYS A 162 10.99 5.69 0.76
CA LYS A 162 11.30 5.55 -0.66
C LYS A 162 11.01 6.86 -1.42
N PRO A 163 11.91 7.31 -2.33
CA PRO A 163 11.69 8.50 -3.15
C PRO A 163 10.33 8.48 -3.83
N PHE A 164 9.66 9.63 -3.88
CA PHE A 164 8.33 9.87 -4.42
C PHE A 164 7.18 9.14 -3.71
N THR A 165 7.23 7.82 -3.59
CA THR A 165 6.08 7.02 -3.13
C THR A 165 6.04 6.80 -1.62
N GLY A 166 7.15 7.01 -0.92
CA GLY A 166 7.28 6.79 0.53
C GLY A 166 7.62 8.05 1.32
N THR A 167 7.70 9.22 0.67
CA THR A 167 8.08 10.47 1.33
C THR A 167 7.47 11.69 0.65
N TYR A 168 7.34 12.79 1.37
CA TYR A 168 6.74 14.02 0.85
C TYR A 168 7.38 15.28 1.46
N ILE A 169 7.16 16.42 0.79
CA ILE A 169 7.36 17.75 1.34
C ILE A 169 6.00 18.41 1.48
N GLY A 170 5.63 18.82 2.68
CA GLY A 170 4.46 19.64 2.90
C GLY A 170 4.86 21.11 2.84
N THR A 171 4.40 21.83 1.82
CA THR A 171 4.71 23.24 1.58
C THR A 171 3.48 24.10 1.81
N TYR A 172 3.67 25.27 2.37
CA TYR A 172 2.57 26.20 2.64
C TYR A 172 1.96 26.74 1.34
N LEU A 173 0.67 26.48 1.14
CA LEU A 173 -0.09 27.00 0.02
C LEU A 173 -0.56 28.43 0.33
N SER A 174 0.19 29.41 -0.15
CA SER A 174 -0.14 30.83 0.02
C SER A 174 -1.23 31.28 -0.93
N ASP A 175 -1.86 32.42 -0.59
CA ASP A 175 -2.86 33.06 -1.47
C ASP A 175 -2.27 33.43 -2.83
N GLU A 176 -1.01 33.90 -2.85
CA GLU A 176 -0.29 34.22 -4.08
C GLU A 176 -0.13 33.00 -4.99
N GLN A 177 0.14 31.84 -4.39
CA GLN A 177 0.27 30.59 -5.14
C GLN A 177 -1.07 30.06 -5.66
N MET A 178 -2.12 30.16 -4.83
CA MET A 178 -3.47 29.82 -5.31
C MET A 178 -3.86 30.63 -6.53
N GLU A 179 -3.51 31.92 -6.57
CA GLU A 179 -3.79 32.80 -7.70
C GLU A 179 -2.99 32.48 -8.99
N THR A 180 -1.89 31.71 -8.87
CA THR A 180 -1.15 31.22 -10.06
C THR A 180 -1.75 29.98 -10.69
N VAL A 181 -2.69 29.34 -10.02
CA VAL A 181 -3.36 28.14 -10.54
C VAL A 181 -4.35 28.53 -11.64
N GLU A 182 -4.23 27.93 -12.80
CA GLU A 182 -5.04 28.30 -13.98
C GLU A 182 -6.55 27.98 -13.83
N ASN A 183 -6.88 26.98 -13.00
CA ASN A 183 -8.24 26.54 -12.79
C ASN A 183 -8.44 26.04 -11.35
N VAL A 184 -9.53 26.45 -10.72
CA VAL A 184 -9.92 26.00 -9.38
C VAL A 184 -10.02 24.47 -9.24
N ALA A 185 -10.32 23.77 -10.33
CA ALA A 185 -10.39 22.31 -10.36
C ALA A 185 -9.02 21.62 -10.12
N TYR A 186 -7.91 22.35 -10.20
CA TYR A 186 -6.58 21.84 -9.81
C TYR A 186 -6.32 21.94 -8.31
N LEU A 187 -7.19 22.60 -7.56
CA LEU A 187 -7.16 22.65 -6.11
C LEU A 187 -8.13 21.61 -5.52
N GLU A 188 -7.73 21.09 -4.39
CA GLU A 188 -8.44 20.06 -3.66
C GLU A 188 -9.03 20.66 -2.38
N LEU A 189 -10.29 20.38 -2.12
CA LEU A 189 -10.96 20.75 -0.88
C LEU A 189 -11.23 19.48 -0.08
N SER A 190 -10.54 19.31 1.04
CA SER A 190 -10.71 18.15 1.90
C SER A 190 -11.29 18.56 3.26
N LEU A 191 -12.17 17.76 3.78
CA LEU A 191 -12.79 18.00 5.08
C LEU A 191 -12.79 16.73 5.94
N ARG A 192 -12.79 16.94 7.26
CA ARG A 192 -13.00 15.90 8.25
C ARG A 192 -14.33 16.12 8.95
N VAL A 193 -15.12 15.07 8.96
CA VAL A 193 -16.40 15.03 9.68
C VAL A 193 -16.14 14.66 11.14
N ARG A 194 -16.97 15.17 12.06
CA ARG A 194 -16.91 14.82 13.48
C ARG A 194 -17.27 13.35 13.70
N GLU A 195 -16.72 12.75 14.73
CA GLU A 195 -17.01 11.35 15.09
C GLU A 195 -18.51 11.13 15.33
N GLY A 196 -19.06 10.06 14.79
CA GLY A 196 -20.43 9.62 15.00
C GLY A 196 -21.49 10.26 14.07
N VAL A 197 -21.08 11.12 13.13
CA VAL A 197 -22.02 11.74 12.16
C VAL A 197 -21.67 11.41 10.70
N ASP A 198 -20.81 10.44 10.48
CA ASP A 198 -20.35 10.02 9.14
C ASP A 198 -21.48 9.47 8.27
N ASP A 199 -22.41 8.72 8.89
CA ASP A 199 -23.50 8.07 8.17
C ASP A 199 -24.43 9.10 7.51
N GLY A 200 -24.56 9.00 6.17
CA GLY A 200 -25.41 9.88 5.37
C GLY A 200 -24.91 11.32 5.28
N PHE A 201 -23.73 11.67 5.79
CA PHE A 201 -23.18 13.03 5.73
C PHE A 201 -23.07 13.53 4.29
N VAL A 202 -22.56 12.71 3.38
CA VAL A 202 -22.41 13.09 1.96
C VAL A 202 -23.76 13.45 1.34
N GLU A 203 -24.80 12.66 1.61
CA GLU A 203 -26.14 12.90 1.08
C GLU A 203 -26.73 14.19 1.66
N ARG A 204 -26.58 14.43 2.97
CA ARG A 204 -27.02 15.67 3.61
C ARG A 204 -26.33 16.90 3.05
N LEU A 205 -25.01 16.83 2.89
CA LEU A 205 -24.22 17.93 2.34
C LEU A 205 -24.60 18.23 0.88
N MET A 206 -24.73 17.18 0.06
CA MET A 206 -25.05 17.33 -1.37
C MET A 206 -26.48 17.82 -1.61
N ASN A 207 -27.44 17.52 -0.73
CA ASN A 207 -28.80 18.03 -0.83
C ASN A 207 -28.86 19.57 -0.74
N ASP A 208 -27.94 20.18 -0.03
CA ASP A 208 -27.86 21.63 0.12
C ASP A 208 -26.74 22.28 -0.72
N ALA A 209 -25.98 21.48 -1.49
CA ALA A 209 -24.75 21.91 -2.15
C ALA A 209 -24.99 23.09 -3.12
N ASP A 210 -25.95 22.97 -4.00
CA ASP A 210 -26.26 24.01 -5.01
C ASP A 210 -26.72 25.32 -4.38
N ARG A 211 -27.39 25.25 -3.22
CA ARG A 211 -27.91 26.43 -2.54
C ARG A 211 -26.88 27.13 -1.65
N ILE A 212 -26.06 26.36 -0.94
CA ILE A 212 -25.19 26.88 0.13
C ILE A 212 -23.74 26.98 -0.35
N TYR A 213 -23.30 26.05 -1.20
CA TYR A 213 -21.88 25.89 -1.57
C TYR A 213 -21.59 26.20 -3.03
N GLN A 214 -22.47 26.91 -3.70
CA GLN A 214 -22.18 27.62 -4.94
C GLN A 214 -21.85 29.07 -4.64
N VAL A 215 -20.71 29.55 -5.15
CA VAL A 215 -20.28 30.96 -5.06
C VAL A 215 -19.70 31.37 -6.40
N GLY A 216 -20.33 32.36 -7.06
CA GLY A 216 -19.94 32.75 -8.40
C GLY A 216 -20.00 31.56 -9.38
N ASN A 217 -18.89 31.31 -10.07
CA ASN A 217 -18.78 30.19 -11.01
C ASN A 217 -18.32 28.88 -10.35
N VAL A 218 -18.00 28.88 -9.06
CA VAL A 218 -17.46 27.72 -8.34
C VAL A 218 -18.54 27.00 -7.55
N TYR A 219 -18.59 25.69 -7.64
CA TYR A 219 -19.55 24.85 -6.93
C TYR A 219 -18.94 23.49 -6.54
N ILE A 220 -19.56 22.78 -5.61
CA ILE A 220 -19.20 21.41 -5.23
C ILE A 220 -19.87 20.45 -6.21
N LEU A 221 -19.07 19.73 -7.01
CA LEU A 221 -19.57 18.76 -7.96
C LEU A 221 -19.92 17.42 -7.29
N ASP A 222 -19.06 16.94 -6.40
CA ASP A 222 -19.24 15.66 -5.69
C ASP A 222 -18.45 15.69 -4.39
N VAL A 223 -18.84 14.86 -3.44
CA VAL A 223 -18.11 14.63 -2.20
C VAL A 223 -17.86 13.14 -2.04
N THR A 224 -16.61 12.76 -2.16
CA THR A 224 -16.21 11.36 -2.13
C THR A 224 -15.51 11.00 -0.82
N PRO A 225 -16.02 10.02 -0.04
CA PRO A 225 -15.32 9.52 1.13
C PRO A 225 -13.91 8.99 0.79
N LEU A 226 -12.90 9.33 1.61
CA LEU A 226 -11.50 8.91 1.39
C LEU A 226 -11.35 7.38 1.28
N SER A 227 -12.21 6.61 1.96
CA SER A 227 -12.24 5.14 1.83
C SER A 227 -12.56 4.67 0.41
N LYS A 228 -13.42 5.38 -0.33
CA LYS A 228 -13.70 5.06 -1.74
C LYS A 228 -12.53 5.44 -2.64
N VAL A 229 -11.90 6.60 -2.38
CA VAL A 229 -10.69 7.02 -3.11
C VAL A 229 -9.58 5.97 -2.95
N ARG A 230 -9.35 5.54 -1.71
CA ARG A 230 -8.41 4.47 -1.39
C ARG A 230 -8.72 3.17 -2.12
N THR A 231 -9.97 2.69 -2.06
CA THR A 231 -10.36 1.45 -2.74
C THR A 231 -10.15 1.55 -4.25
N ALA A 232 -10.42 2.72 -4.85
CA ALA A 232 -10.22 2.92 -6.27
C ALA A 232 -8.74 2.94 -6.66
N SER A 233 -7.87 3.53 -5.83
CA SER A 233 -6.42 3.57 -6.05
C SER A 233 -5.75 2.20 -5.85
N GLU A 234 -6.22 1.42 -4.88
CA GLU A 234 -5.63 0.13 -4.54
C GLU A 234 -6.17 -1.05 -5.39
N ILE A 235 -7.18 -0.83 -6.24
CA ILE A 235 -7.88 -1.90 -6.97
C ILE A 235 -6.95 -2.70 -7.89
N ASP A 236 -5.99 -2.04 -8.53
CA ASP A 236 -5.07 -2.71 -9.45
C ASP A 236 -4.07 -3.60 -8.69
N ASN A 237 -3.55 -3.12 -7.58
CA ASN A 237 -2.69 -3.90 -6.68
C ASN A 237 -3.45 -5.09 -6.07
N ASP A 238 -4.70 -4.88 -5.65
CA ASP A 238 -5.55 -5.95 -5.13
C ASP A 238 -5.84 -7.01 -6.20
N ASN A 239 -6.10 -6.61 -7.44
CA ASN A 239 -6.31 -7.52 -8.56
C ASN A 239 -5.04 -8.28 -8.94
N GLU A 240 -3.88 -7.63 -8.88
CA GLU A 240 -2.59 -8.29 -9.07
C GLU A 240 -2.35 -9.36 -8.00
N LEU A 241 -2.56 -9.03 -6.72
CA LEU A 241 -2.47 -9.99 -5.62
C LEU A 241 -3.43 -11.18 -5.81
N ARG A 242 -4.69 -10.93 -6.17
CA ARG A 242 -5.66 -12.00 -6.46
C ARG A 242 -5.18 -12.89 -7.59
N THR A 243 -4.64 -12.31 -8.64
CA THR A 243 -4.06 -13.05 -9.78
C THR A 243 -2.88 -13.91 -9.34
N GLN A 244 -1.96 -13.37 -8.54
CA GLN A 244 -0.83 -14.11 -7.99
C GLN A 244 -1.30 -15.27 -7.09
N PHE A 245 -2.31 -15.05 -6.25
CA PHE A 245 -2.91 -16.13 -5.45
C PHE A 245 -3.58 -17.21 -6.30
N CYS A 246 -4.28 -16.86 -7.38
CA CYS A 246 -4.86 -17.83 -8.31
C CYS A 246 -3.78 -18.69 -8.98
N ILE A 247 -2.70 -18.06 -9.45
CA ILE A 247 -1.56 -18.78 -10.05
C ILE A 247 -0.89 -19.70 -9.01
N LEU A 248 -0.65 -19.20 -7.81
CA LEU A 248 -0.08 -19.99 -6.71
C LEU A 248 -0.94 -21.21 -6.39
N PHE A 249 -2.26 -21.01 -6.24
CA PHE A 249 -3.20 -22.10 -5.97
C PHE A 249 -3.21 -23.14 -7.09
N PHE A 250 -3.20 -22.71 -8.35
CA PHE A 250 -3.11 -23.60 -9.51
C PHE A 250 -1.83 -24.42 -9.49
N LEU A 251 -0.69 -23.79 -9.20
CA LEU A 251 0.60 -24.50 -9.10
C LEU A 251 0.60 -25.50 -7.94
N LEU A 252 0.09 -25.12 -6.77
CA LEU A 252 -0.02 -26.02 -5.62
C LEU A 252 -0.93 -27.22 -5.93
N LEU A 253 -2.05 -27.01 -6.62
CA LEU A 253 -2.93 -28.08 -7.06
C LEU A 253 -2.23 -29.04 -8.01
N ASN A 254 -1.47 -28.54 -9.00
CA ASN A 254 -0.70 -29.36 -9.90
C ASN A 254 0.37 -30.18 -9.17
N ILE A 255 1.11 -29.58 -8.25
CA ILE A 255 2.10 -30.28 -7.42
C ILE A 255 1.41 -31.37 -6.61
N PHE A 256 0.27 -31.07 -5.98
CA PHE A 256 -0.48 -32.03 -5.17
C PHE A 256 -0.96 -33.22 -6.00
N LEU A 257 -1.51 -32.99 -7.19
CA LEU A 257 -1.91 -34.07 -8.12
C LEU A 257 -0.72 -34.89 -8.56
N GLY A 258 0.42 -34.26 -8.85
CA GLY A 258 1.68 -34.94 -9.19
C GLY A 258 2.18 -35.84 -8.05
N VAL A 259 2.11 -35.34 -6.81
CA VAL A 259 2.46 -36.13 -5.61
C VAL A 259 1.53 -37.36 -5.49
N ILE A 260 0.22 -37.16 -5.55
CA ILE A 260 -0.77 -38.27 -5.51
C ILE A 260 -0.47 -39.29 -6.61
N GLY A 261 -0.30 -38.86 -7.85
CA GLY A 261 -0.05 -39.76 -8.99
C GLY A 261 1.25 -40.54 -8.83
N THR A 262 2.34 -39.88 -8.39
CA THR A 262 3.64 -40.54 -8.17
C THR A 262 3.56 -41.60 -7.06
N PHE A 263 2.95 -41.26 -5.93
CA PHE A 263 2.83 -42.19 -4.81
C PHE A 263 1.85 -43.32 -5.12
N TRP A 264 0.77 -43.04 -5.85
CA TRP A 264 -0.17 -44.05 -6.35
C TRP A 264 0.57 -45.09 -7.20
N PHE A 265 1.30 -44.64 -8.23
CA PHE A 265 2.05 -45.52 -9.12
C PHE A 265 3.12 -46.34 -8.39
N ARG A 266 3.92 -45.73 -7.53
CA ARG A 266 4.92 -46.41 -6.69
C ARG A 266 4.28 -47.49 -5.79
N THR A 267 3.13 -47.18 -5.21
CA THR A 267 2.42 -48.10 -4.31
C THR A 267 1.88 -49.27 -5.07
N GLN A 268 1.37 -49.08 -6.30
CA GLN A 268 0.93 -50.17 -7.14
C GLN A 268 2.08 -51.09 -7.57
N GLN A 269 3.24 -50.51 -7.96
CA GLN A 269 4.40 -51.29 -8.34
C GLN A 269 4.98 -52.13 -7.20
N ARG A 270 4.87 -51.66 -5.96
CA ARG A 270 5.38 -52.35 -4.76
C ARG A 270 4.34 -53.15 -4.01
N ARG A 271 3.17 -53.43 -4.65
CA ARG A 271 2.05 -54.12 -4.02
C ARG A 271 2.43 -55.52 -3.49
N GLY A 272 3.20 -56.30 -4.25
CA GLY A 272 3.71 -57.63 -3.85
C GLY A 272 4.68 -57.55 -2.67
N GLU A 273 5.61 -56.56 -2.68
CA GLU A 273 6.55 -56.35 -1.57
C GLU A 273 5.83 -55.98 -0.26
N VAL A 274 4.81 -55.10 -0.37
CA VAL A 274 3.98 -54.69 0.77
C VAL A 274 3.19 -55.87 1.32
N ALA A 275 2.60 -56.72 0.44
CA ALA A 275 1.87 -57.90 0.81
C ALA A 275 2.77 -58.95 1.51
N LEU A 276 3.96 -59.20 0.98
CA LEU A 276 4.94 -60.10 1.58
C LEU A 276 5.35 -59.63 2.99
N ARG A 277 5.60 -58.34 3.16
CA ARG A 277 5.92 -57.76 4.48
C ARG A 277 4.79 -57.88 5.48
N MET A 278 3.53 -57.67 5.04
CA MET A 278 2.35 -57.90 5.88
C MET A 278 2.22 -59.38 6.27
N ALA A 279 2.49 -60.31 5.35
CA ALA A 279 2.49 -61.75 5.62
C ALA A 279 3.57 -62.13 6.66
N MET A 280 4.70 -61.44 6.66
CA MET A 280 5.77 -61.59 7.67
C MET A 280 5.51 -60.86 9.00
N GLY A 281 4.32 -60.27 9.18
CA GLY A 281 3.92 -59.64 10.45
C GLY A 281 4.16 -58.12 10.53
N ALA A 282 4.46 -57.44 9.43
CA ALA A 282 4.62 -55.99 9.47
C ALA A 282 3.28 -55.28 9.76
N ASN A 283 3.30 -54.35 10.73
CA ASN A 283 2.11 -53.59 11.07
C ASN A 283 1.82 -52.56 9.94
N ARG A 284 0.55 -52.39 9.61
CA ARG A 284 0.06 -51.40 8.63
C ARG A 284 0.55 -49.97 8.89
N LYS A 285 0.69 -49.58 10.17
CA LYS A 285 1.24 -48.26 10.56
C LYS A 285 2.70 -48.08 10.14
N ASN A 286 3.52 -49.15 10.22
CA ASN A 286 4.91 -49.09 9.82
C ASN A 286 5.09 -48.85 8.31
N ILE A 287 4.20 -49.43 7.49
CA ILE A 287 4.19 -49.23 6.04
C ILE A 287 3.82 -47.75 5.74
N PHE A 288 2.83 -47.22 6.42
CA PHE A 288 2.38 -45.86 6.26
C PHE A 288 3.49 -44.86 6.63
N TYR A 289 4.11 -45.00 7.82
CA TYR A 289 5.22 -44.16 8.23
C TYR A 289 6.40 -44.22 7.25
N ARG A 290 6.72 -45.38 6.71
CA ARG A 290 7.78 -45.53 5.73
C ARG A 290 7.52 -44.72 4.46
N LEU A 291 6.29 -44.78 3.90
CA LEU A 291 5.90 -44.02 2.72
C LEU A 291 5.99 -42.49 2.96
N ILE A 292 5.52 -42.03 4.13
CA ILE A 292 5.65 -40.61 4.50
C ILE A 292 7.11 -40.21 4.63
N THR A 293 7.93 -41.03 5.32
CA THR A 293 9.36 -40.72 5.50
C THR A 293 10.10 -40.68 4.15
N GLU A 294 9.76 -41.57 3.23
CA GLU A 294 10.32 -41.55 1.85
C GLU A 294 9.92 -40.23 1.14
N GLY A 295 8.67 -39.80 1.26
CA GLY A 295 8.21 -38.53 0.69
C GLY A 295 8.88 -37.32 1.29
N LEU A 296 9.01 -37.28 2.61
CA LEU A 296 9.67 -36.17 3.31
C LEU A 296 11.18 -36.12 3.03
N LEU A 297 11.84 -37.28 2.88
CA LEU A 297 13.25 -37.35 2.45
C LEU A 297 13.44 -36.74 1.06
N LEU A 298 12.59 -37.13 0.09
CA LEU A 298 12.64 -36.54 -1.25
C LEU A 298 12.40 -35.04 -1.25
N LEU A 299 11.42 -34.57 -0.45
CA LEU A 299 11.18 -33.14 -0.26
C LEU A 299 12.42 -32.46 0.28
N SER A 300 13.04 -32.99 1.34
CA SER A 300 14.22 -32.38 1.96
C SER A 300 15.42 -32.32 0.99
N MET A 301 15.62 -33.37 0.21
CA MET A 301 16.69 -33.38 -0.80
C MET A 301 16.47 -32.37 -1.93
N SER A 302 15.22 -32.20 -2.39
CA SER A 302 14.89 -31.22 -3.43
C SER A 302 14.82 -29.79 -2.89
N ALA A 303 14.52 -29.60 -1.61
CA ALA A 303 14.45 -28.28 -0.98
C ALA A 303 15.82 -27.61 -0.90
N LEU A 304 16.90 -28.35 -0.70
CA LEU A 304 18.26 -27.78 -0.57
C LEU A 304 18.67 -26.94 -1.80
N PRO A 305 18.70 -27.46 -3.04
CA PRO A 305 19.03 -26.65 -4.20
C PRO A 305 18.00 -25.55 -4.46
N ALA A 306 16.70 -25.80 -4.21
CA ALA A 306 15.66 -24.79 -4.38
C ALA A 306 15.86 -23.58 -3.45
N VAL A 307 16.19 -23.81 -2.18
CA VAL A 307 16.49 -22.75 -1.20
C VAL A 307 17.73 -21.94 -1.61
N LEU A 308 18.78 -22.60 -2.10
CA LEU A 308 19.98 -21.90 -2.57
C LEU A 308 19.67 -20.98 -3.76
N ILE A 309 18.89 -21.46 -4.72
CA ILE A 309 18.48 -20.64 -5.88
C ILE A 309 17.61 -19.49 -5.43
N ALA A 310 16.59 -19.74 -4.59
CA ALA A 310 15.69 -18.72 -4.09
C ALA A 310 16.41 -17.64 -3.26
N PHE A 311 17.40 -18.05 -2.46
CA PHE A 311 18.23 -17.11 -1.70
C PHE A 311 19.04 -16.19 -2.63
N ASN A 312 19.66 -16.75 -3.67
CA ASN A 312 20.40 -15.94 -4.64
C ASN A 312 19.51 -14.95 -5.37
N ILE A 313 18.32 -15.38 -5.82
CA ILE A 313 17.35 -14.50 -6.48
C ILE A 313 16.93 -13.34 -5.55
N GLY A 314 16.63 -13.64 -4.29
CA GLY A 314 16.27 -12.60 -3.32
C GLY A 314 17.43 -11.68 -2.96
N TYR A 315 18.63 -12.23 -2.77
CA TYR A 315 19.82 -11.47 -2.40
C TYR A 315 20.32 -10.54 -3.51
N THR A 316 20.20 -10.96 -4.77
CA THR A 316 20.60 -10.16 -5.95
C THR A 316 19.52 -9.20 -6.42
N GLU A 317 18.42 -9.10 -5.67
CA GLU A 317 17.30 -8.20 -5.98
C GLU A 317 16.75 -8.36 -7.42
N LEU A 318 16.78 -9.59 -7.94
CA LEU A 318 16.21 -9.91 -9.25
C LEU A 318 14.66 -9.82 -9.25
N VAL A 319 14.04 -9.75 -8.08
CA VAL A 319 12.62 -9.50 -7.89
C VAL A 319 12.43 -8.06 -7.45
N ASP A 320 11.37 -7.41 -7.92
CA ASP A 320 11.04 -6.05 -7.49
C ASP A 320 10.83 -5.99 -5.97
N ILE A 321 11.70 -5.23 -5.29
CA ILE A 321 11.67 -5.02 -3.84
C ILE A 321 10.87 -3.78 -3.43
N SER A 322 10.21 -3.12 -4.40
CA SER A 322 9.49 -1.87 -4.16
C SER A 322 8.45 -1.95 -3.06
N GLN A 323 7.85 -3.13 -2.88
CA GLN A 323 6.82 -3.37 -1.87
C GLN A 323 7.41 -3.93 -0.57
N MET A 324 8.48 -4.72 -0.64
CA MET A 324 9.05 -5.39 0.52
C MET A 324 10.54 -5.70 0.33
N ALA A 325 11.40 -5.05 1.12
CA ALA A 325 12.82 -5.32 1.09
C ALA A 325 13.16 -6.76 1.49
N PHE A 326 14.16 -7.36 0.82
CA PHE A 326 14.69 -8.66 1.20
C PHE A 326 15.33 -8.59 2.58
N THR A 327 14.90 -9.47 3.50
CA THR A 327 15.56 -9.65 4.79
C THR A 327 15.70 -11.12 5.12
N VAL A 328 16.85 -11.50 5.67
CA VAL A 328 17.14 -12.90 6.04
C VAL A 328 16.09 -13.51 6.98
N PRO A 329 15.59 -12.83 8.03
CA PRO A 329 14.54 -13.39 8.88
C PRO A 329 13.24 -13.71 8.14
N ARG A 330 12.80 -12.81 7.24
CA ARG A 330 11.60 -13.04 6.43
C ARG A 330 11.78 -14.22 5.49
N PHE A 331 12.94 -14.32 4.86
CA PHE A 331 13.29 -15.43 3.98
C PHE A 331 13.25 -16.77 4.73
N LEU A 332 13.82 -16.86 5.93
CA LEU A 332 13.78 -18.07 6.75
C LEU A 332 12.34 -18.46 7.16
N ILE A 333 11.51 -17.49 7.53
CA ILE A 333 10.09 -17.73 7.84
C ILE A 333 9.36 -18.25 6.60
N ALA A 334 9.58 -17.65 5.43
CA ALA A 334 8.96 -18.08 4.17
C ALA A 334 9.36 -19.51 3.80
N ILE A 335 10.64 -19.87 3.93
CA ILE A 335 11.12 -21.26 3.71
C ILE A 335 10.43 -22.22 4.67
N LEU A 336 10.37 -21.89 5.96
CA LEU A 336 9.75 -22.76 6.96
C LEU A 336 8.27 -23.00 6.63
N LEU A 337 7.52 -21.93 6.32
CA LEU A 337 6.10 -22.02 5.97
C LEU A 337 5.90 -22.85 4.70
N THR A 338 6.71 -22.62 3.66
CA THR A 338 6.66 -23.37 2.40
C THR A 338 6.96 -24.84 2.63
N TYR A 339 8.01 -25.16 3.39
CA TYR A 339 8.38 -26.53 3.72
C TYR A 339 7.26 -27.24 4.50
N LEU A 340 6.65 -26.59 5.49
CA LEU A 340 5.52 -27.13 6.24
C LEU A 340 4.30 -27.39 5.34
N LEU A 341 3.98 -26.44 4.45
CA LEU A 341 2.90 -26.60 3.49
C LEU A 341 3.12 -27.81 2.58
N MET A 342 4.32 -27.94 2.01
CA MET A 342 4.71 -29.06 1.15
C MET A 342 4.70 -30.40 1.91
N ALA A 343 5.16 -30.42 3.17
CA ALA A 343 5.10 -31.61 4.01
C ALA A 343 3.66 -32.05 4.28
N ILE A 344 2.76 -31.13 4.57
CA ILE A 344 1.33 -31.40 4.73
C ILE A 344 0.75 -31.98 3.44
N MET A 345 1.07 -31.37 2.28
CA MET A 345 0.60 -31.87 0.98
C MET A 345 1.08 -33.29 0.70
N ILE A 346 2.34 -33.62 1.03
CA ILE A 346 2.87 -34.97 0.88
C ILE A 346 2.11 -35.94 1.81
N ILE A 347 1.90 -35.59 3.07
CA ILE A 347 1.18 -36.43 4.02
C ILE A 347 -0.23 -36.72 3.51
N LEU A 348 -0.95 -35.69 3.05
CA LEU A 348 -2.30 -35.84 2.49
C LEU A 348 -2.31 -36.64 1.18
N GLY A 349 -1.33 -36.37 0.31
CA GLY A 349 -1.19 -37.05 -0.99
C GLY A 349 -0.85 -38.57 -0.87
N VAL A 350 -0.07 -38.90 0.15
CA VAL A 350 0.31 -40.29 0.47
C VAL A 350 -0.82 -41.05 1.21
N LEU A 351 -1.67 -40.32 1.94
CA LEU A 351 -2.72 -40.91 2.79
C LEU A 351 -3.65 -41.84 2.00
N TYR A 352 -4.17 -41.36 0.87
CA TYR A 352 -5.11 -42.13 0.06
C TYR A 352 -4.50 -43.41 -0.56
N PRO A 353 -3.35 -43.37 -1.27
CA PRO A 353 -2.69 -44.57 -1.78
C PRO A 353 -2.30 -45.57 -0.67
N ALA A 354 -1.81 -45.06 0.45
CA ALA A 354 -1.43 -45.88 1.59
C ALA A 354 -2.62 -46.61 2.22
N LEU A 355 -3.75 -45.93 2.41
CA LEU A 355 -4.98 -46.55 2.93
C LEU A 355 -5.52 -47.62 2.00
N GLN A 356 -5.42 -47.43 0.69
CA GLN A 356 -5.85 -48.42 -0.29
C GLN A 356 -4.94 -49.64 -0.31
N SER A 357 -3.61 -49.48 -0.24
CA SER A 357 -2.65 -50.57 -0.17
C SER A 357 -2.81 -51.43 1.07
N MET A 358 -3.23 -50.84 2.19
CA MET A 358 -3.48 -51.53 3.45
C MET A 358 -4.78 -52.37 3.44
N LYS A 359 -5.67 -52.17 2.47
CA LYS A 359 -6.92 -52.96 2.31
C LYS A 359 -6.72 -54.27 1.50
N VAL A 360 -5.58 -54.39 0.82
CA VAL A 360 -5.25 -55.57 0.02
C VAL A 360 -5.04 -56.77 0.94
N GLN A 361 -5.75 -57.87 0.68
CA GLN A 361 -5.54 -59.13 1.38
C GLN A 361 -4.25 -59.80 0.88
N PRO A 362 -3.30 -60.21 1.77
CA PRO A 362 -2.04 -60.83 1.36
C PRO A 362 -2.19 -62.01 0.43
N ALA A 363 -3.30 -62.82 0.58
CA ALA A 363 -3.57 -63.98 -0.25
C ALA A 363 -3.96 -63.64 -1.71
N GLU A 364 -4.62 -62.47 -1.94
CA GLU A 364 -4.97 -62.03 -3.30
C GLU A 364 -3.76 -61.46 -4.03
N ALA A 365 -2.93 -60.67 -3.32
CA ALA A 365 -1.77 -60.02 -3.93
C ALA A 365 -0.65 -61.01 -4.35
N LEU A 366 -0.57 -62.18 -3.72
CA LEU A 366 0.39 -63.25 -4.06
C LEU A 366 -0.15 -64.20 -5.15
N ARG A 367 -1.42 -64.11 -5.52
CA ARG A 367 -2.02 -64.93 -6.56
C ARG A 367 -2.00 -64.26 -7.94
N ASP A 368 -1.81 -62.93 -7.97
CA ASP A 368 -1.77 -62.14 -9.22
C ASP A 368 -0.34 -62.00 -9.80
N GLU A 369 0.69 -62.69 -9.23
CA GLU A 369 2.01 -62.97 -9.81
C GLU A 369 2.02 -64.36 -10.43
#